data_f6dae16da6560f6f78491c5762f99436
#
_entry.id   f6dae16da6560f6f78491c5762f99436
#
_cell.length_a   1.000
_cell.length_b   1.000
_cell.length_c   1.000
_cell.angle_alpha   90.00
_cell.angle_beta   90.00
_cell.angle_gamma   90.00
#
_symmetry.space_group_name_H-M   'P 1'
#
loop_
_entity.id
_entity.type
_entity.pdbx_description
1 polymer ?
#
loop_
_entity_poly.entity_id
_entity_poly.type
_entity_poly.pdbx_seq_one_letter_code
_entity_poly.pdbx_strand_id
1 'polypeptide(L)'
;MHKLILLPKVTQAGFTLIELMVSLTLGLVVMLGASQIFVSVNKAYAETQRFSQLQGDLSLISDMLASDVRAASSVIVASDANGNSILTLPLATGNVVYNLASGSLNRTQAGVTETMTEQGSSFTSQCIAKDLSTSCDSPIMLKLAIGLNSSDGTTTRVHLVEFNVAIRNNVLAVKFSS
;
A
#
# COMPACT_ATOMS: atom_id res chain seq x y z
N MET A 1 38.24 67.59 36.87
CA MET A 1 36.75 67.58 37.01
C MET A 1 36.19 66.24 36.45
N HIS A 2 35.91 65.32 37.31
CA HIS A 2 35.32 64.01 36.93
C HIS A 2 33.80 64.18 37.02
N LYS A 3 33.10 64.09 35.87
CA LYS A 3 31.63 64.10 35.75
C LYS A 3 31.13 62.68 36.05
N LEU A 4 30.57 62.52 37.28
CA LEU A 4 29.90 61.24 37.65
C LEU A 4 28.64 61.06 36.83
N ILE A 5 28.59 60.10 35.91
CA ILE A 5 27.39 59.72 35.18
C ILE A 5 26.55 58.83 36.10
N LEU A 6 25.48 59.37 36.66
CA LEU A 6 24.48 58.61 37.38
C LEU A 6 23.66 57.77 36.39
N LEU A 7 23.86 56.46 36.43
CA LEU A 7 22.99 55.51 35.66
C LEU A 7 21.60 55.51 36.28
N PRO A 8 20.55 55.54 35.48
CA PRO A 8 19.18 55.48 35.99
C PRO A 8 18.96 54.15 36.71
N LYS A 9 18.44 54.22 37.93
CA LYS A 9 18.03 53.08 38.76
C LYS A 9 16.84 52.38 38.04
N VAL A 10 17.08 51.24 37.43
CA VAL A 10 16.04 50.40 36.86
C VAL A 10 15.22 49.85 38.02
N THR A 11 13.97 50.30 38.14
CA THR A 11 13.02 49.75 39.09
C THR A 11 12.60 48.36 38.63
N GLN A 12 13.02 47.35 39.34
CA GLN A 12 12.52 45.98 39.13
C GLN A 12 11.07 45.90 39.61
N ALA A 13 10.10 45.89 38.69
CA ALA A 13 8.73 45.55 39.00
C ALA A 13 8.63 44.02 39.23
N GLY A 14 8.24 43.63 40.43
CA GLY A 14 7.97 42.23 40.77
C GLY A 14 6.63 41.77 40.14
N PHE A 15 6.58 40.51 39.71
CA PHE A 15 5.34 39.90 39.27
C PHE A 15 4.32 39.78 40.39
N THR A 16 3.05 40.11 40.13
CA THR A 16 1.97 39.87 41.06
C THR A 16 1.57 38.41 41.09
N LEU A 17 1.09 37.92 42.23
CA LEU A 17 0.63 36.53 42.38
C LEU A 17 -0.49 36.18 41.37
N ILE A 18 -1.39 37.14 41.10
CA ILE A 18 -2.49 36.97 40.13
C ILE A 18 -1.96 36.82 38.69
N GLU A 19 -0.93 37.58 38.31
CA GLU A 19 -0.32 37.56 37.01
C GLU A 19 0.38 36.20 36.76
N LEU A 20 0.99 35.62 37.78
CA LEU A 20 1.57 34.29 37.72
C LEU A 20 0.50 33.19 37.55
N MET A 21 -0.62 33.29 38.26
CA MET A 21 -1.75 32.37 38.14
C MET A 21 -2.38 32.42 36.74
N VAL A 22 -2.60 33.62 36.21
CA VAL A 22 -3.16 33.81 34.86
C VAL A 22 -2.21 33.27 33.79
N SER A 23 -0.92 33.55 33.92
CA SER A 23 0.11 33.05 32.98
C SER A 23 0.18 31.52 32.98
N LEU A 24 0.08 30.89 34.15
CA LEU A 24 0.09 29.44 34.29
C LEU A 24 -1.13 28.79 33.64
N THR A 25 -2.32 29.35 33.89
CA THR A 25 -3.57 28.82 33.28
C THR A 25 -3.57 28.96 31.76
N LEU A 26 -3.15 30.09 31.23
CA LEU A 26 -3.01 30.30 29.79
C LEU A 26 -1.97 29.34 29.18
N GLY A 27 -0.84 29.16 29.85
CA GLY A 27 0.20 28.19 29.45
C GLY A 27 -0.33 26.78 29.36
N LEU A 28 -1.14 26.33 30.33
CA LEU A 28 -1.75 25.00 30.31
C LEU A 28 -2.74 24.83 29.14
N VAL A 29 -3.58 25.84 28.86
CA VAL A 29 -4.53 25.79 27.73
C VAL A 29 -3.78 25.67 26.39
N VAL A 30 -2.73 26.46 26.21
CA VAL A 30 -1.90 26.41 25.00
C VAL A 30 -1.20 25.03 24.86
N MET A 31 -0.67 24.49 25.96
CA MET A 31 -0.01 23.19 25.98
C MET A 31 -0.95 22.05 25.64
N LEU A 32 -2.21 22.09 26.13
CA LEU A 32 -3.23 21.11 25.77
C LEU A 32 -3.56 21.15 24.26
N GLY A 33 -3.72 22.36 23.71
CA GLY A 33 -3.97 22.53 22.27
C GLY A 33 -2.80 22.02 21.41
N ALA A 34 -1.57 22.35 21.78
CA ALA A 34 -0.37 21.88 21.09
C ALA A 34 -0.23 20.36 21.14
N SER A 35 -0.55 19.74 22.28
CA SER A 35 -0.52 18.28 22.44
C SER A 35 -1.50 17.56 21.51
N GLN A 36 -2.72 18.10 21.33
CA GLN A 36 -3.71 17.54 20.42
C GLN A 36 -3.25 17.61 18.95
N ILE A 37 -2.67 18.74 18.54
CA ILE A 37 -2.08 18.90 17.21
C ILE A 37 -0.96 17.89 16.97
N PHE A 38 -0.06 17.75 17.94
CA PHE A 38 1.05 16.80 17.86
C PHE A 38 0.58 15.36 17.66
N VAL A 39 -0.43 14.90 18.43
CA VAL A 39 -1.00 13.54 18.27
C VAL A 39 -1.66 13.38 16.90
N SER A 40 -2.40 14.40 16.44
CA SER A 40 -3.05 14.38 15.12
C SER A 40 -2.04 14.28 13.98
N VAL A 41 -0.97 15.08 14.03
CA VAL A 41 0.10 15.05 13.02
C VAL A 41 0.82 13.70 13.00
N ASN A 42 1.14 13.13 14.16
CA ASN A 42 1.77 11.81 14.22
C ASN A 42 0.88 10.71 13.61
N LYS A 43 -0.42 10.73 13.88
CA LYS A 43 -1.37 9.79 13.26
C LYS A 43 -1.42 9.95 11.74
N ALA A 44 -1.53 11.18 11.26
CA ALA A 44 -1.55 11.47 9.83
C ALA A 44 -0.25 11.04 9.13
N TYR A 45 0.90 11.27 9.77
CA TYR A 45 2.19 10.82 9.25
C TYR A 45 2.28 9.30 9.14
N ALA A 46 1.88 8.57 10.20
CA ALA A 46 1.87 7.11 10.20
C ALA A 46 0.94 6.53 9.12
N GLU A 47 -0.24 7.15 8.90
CA GLU A 47 -1.17 6.74 7.84
C GLU A 47 -0.60 6.99 6.43
N THR A 48 0.02 8.14 6.22
CA THR A 48 0.69 8.46 4.94
C THR A 48 1.81 7.48 4.64
N GLN A 49 2.61 7.12 5.64
CA GLN A 49 3.70 6.16 5.46
C GLN A 49 3.19 4.76 5.09
N ARG A 50 2.12 4.29 5.76
CA ARG A 50 1.47 3.01 5.42
C ARG A 50 0.91 3.01 4.00
N PHE A 51 0.24 4.09 3.62
CA PHE A 51 -0.30 4.22 2.27
C PHE A 51 0.81 4.22 1.20
N SER A 52 1.93 4.88 1.47
CA SER A 52 3.10 4.86 0.58
C SER A 52 3.70 3.46 0.43
N GLN A 53 3.76 2.68 1.52
CA GLN A 53 4.20 1.28 1.46
C GLN A 53 3.26 0.43 0.61
N LEU A 54 1.94 0.54 0.82
CA LEU A 54 0.94 -0.17 0.01
C LEU A 54 1.05 0.17 -1.48
N GLN A 55 1.27 1.44 -1.82
CA GLN A 55 1.49 1.84 -3.21
C GLN A 55 2.77 1.23 -3.81
N GLY A 56 3.83 1.16 -3.01
CA GLY A 56 5.08 0.49 -3.41
C GLY A 56 4.88 -0.98 -3.70
N ASP A 57 4.22 -1.70 -2.78
CA ASP A 57 3.90 -3.12 -2.94
C ASP A 57 3.01 -3.36 -4.17
N LEU A 58 1.96 -2.55 -4.35
CA LEU A 58 1.06 -2.65 -5.50
C LEU A 58 1.79 -2.43 -6.83
N SER A 59 2.67 -1.43 -6.89
CA SER A 59 3.45 -1.17 -8.10
C SER A 59 4.35 -2.36 -8.44
N LEU A 60 5.07 -2.89 -7.45
CA LEU A 60 5.93 -4.05 -7.63
C LEU A 60 5.13 -5.28 -8.09
N ILE A 61 4.03 -5.59 -7.40
CA ILE A 61 3.18 -6.73 -7.71
C ILE A 61 2.59 -6.61 -9.10
N SER A 62 2.05 -5.44 -9.46
CA SER A 62 1.43 -5.23 -10.77
C SER A 62 2.44 -5.35 -11.91
N ASP A 63 3.65 -4.81 -11.74
CA ASP A 63 4.71 -4.87 -12.74
C ASP A 63 5.23 -6.31 -12.93
N MET A 64 5.46 -7.05 -11.84
CA MET A 64 5.90 -8.43 -11.92
C MET A 64 4.83 -9.34 -12.52
N LEU A 65 3.58 -9.24 -12.05
CA LEU A 65 2.45 -9.98 -12.62
C LEU A 65 2.26 -9.68 -14.10
N ALA A 66 2.28 -8.40 -14.49
CA ALA A 66 2.13 -8.01 -15.89
C ALA A 66 3.29 -8.54 -16.75
N SER A 67 4.52 -8.54 -16.24
CA SER A 67 5.68 -9.10 -16.92
C SER A 67 5.55 -10.60 -17.12
N ASP A 68 5.23 -11.34 -16.04
CA ASP A 68 5.11 -12.81 -16.07
C ASP A 68 3.92 -13.25 -16.96
N VAL A 69 2.77 -12.57 -16.89
CA VAL A 69 1.61 -12.85 -17.75
C VAL A 69 1.93 -12.63 -19.23
N ARG A 70 2.67 -11.57 -19.56
CA ARG A 70 3.07 -11.30 -20.95
C ARG A 70 4.10 -12.31 -21.49
N ALA A 71 4.94 -12.86 -20.61
CA ALA A 71 5.96 -13.85 -20.95
C ALA A 71 5.40 -15.29 -20.97
N ALA A 72 4.23 -15.51 -20.35
CA ALA A 72 3.63 -16.84 -20.24
C ALA A 72 3.16 -17.37 -21.60
N SER A 73 3.33 -18.68 -21.80
CA SER A 73 2.82 -19.41 -22.96
C SER A 73 1.32 -19.74 -22.86
N SER A 74 0.83 -19.87 -21.63
CA SER A 74 -0.57 -20.14 -21.31
C SER A 74 -0.89 -19.61 -19.89
N VAL A 75 -2.16 -19.67 -19.52
CA VAL A 75 -2.61 -19.26 -18.19
C VAL A 75 -3.49 -20.36 -17.61
N ILE A 76 -3.20 -20.78 -16.38
CA ILE A 76 -4.00 -21.75 -15.64
C ILE A 76 -4.48 -21.07 -14.37
N VAL A 77 -5.79 -21.02 -14.19
CA VAL A 77 -6.43 -20.46 -12.99
C VAL A 77 -7.13 -21.57 -12.24
N ALA A 78 -6.76 -21.78 -11.00
CA ALA A 78 -7.45 -22.62 -10.03
C ALA A 78 -7.92 -21.76 -8.85
N SER A 79 -8.78 -22.29 -7.99
CA SER A 79 -9.20 -21.62 -6.76
C SER A 79 -8.81 -22.44 -5.55
N ASP A 80 -8.41 -21.76 -4.48
CA ASP A 80 -8.22 -22.37 -3.16
C ASP A 80 -9.56 -22.58 -2.42
N ALA A 81 -9.51 -23.15 -1.23
CA ALA A 81 -10.70 -23.38 -0.39
C ALA A 81 -11.35 -22.07 0.11
N ASN A 82 -10.64 -20.95 0.06
CA ASN A 82 -11.12 -19.63 0.49
C ASN A 82 -11.65 -18.79 -0.68
N GLY A 83 -11.64 -19.33 -1.91
CA GLY A 83 -12.07 -18.61 -3.11
C GLY A 83 -11.00 -17.69 -3.71
N ASN A 84 -9.77 -17.69 -3.20
CA ASN A 84 -8.66 -16.98 -3.83
C ASN A 84 -8.14 -17.77 -5.03
N SER A 85 -7.63 -17.06 -6.02
CA SER A 85 -7.04 -17.69 -7.19
C SER A 85 -5.64 -18.24 -6.90
N ILE A 86 -5.36 -19.40 -7.49
CA ILE A 86 -4.02 -19.92 -7.71
C ILE A 86 -3.74 -19.75 -9.19
N LEU A 87 -2.88 -18.79 -9.52
CA LEU A 87 -2.53 -18.45 -10.89
C LEU A 87 -1.21 -19.12 -11.26
N THR A 88 -1.25 -20.04 -12.23
CA THR A 88 -0.04 -20.69 -12.74
C THR A 88 0.26 -20.19 -14.15
N LEU A 89 1.48 -19.72 -14.34
CA LEU A 89 1.99 -19.13 -15.58
C LEU A 89 3.18 -19.97 -16.07
N PRO A 90 3.02 -20.83 -17.08
CA PRO A 90 4.13 -21.54 -17.69
C PRO A 90 5.03 -20.57 -18.48
N LEU A 91 6.26 -20.39 -18.04
CA LEU A 91 7.29 -19.60 -18.71
C LEU A 91 8.38 -20.53 -19.27
N ALA A 92 9.20 -20.03 -20.18
CA ALA A 92 10.35 -20.76 -20.72
C ALA A 92 11.37 -21.19 -19.64
N THR A 93 11.41 -20.46 -18.53
CA THR A 93 12.30 -20.71 -17.38
C THR A 93 11.66 -21.60 -16.30
N GLY A 94 10.47 -22.12 -16.52
CA GLY A 94 9.68 -22.92 -15.58
C GLY A 94 8.39 -22.22 -15.15
N ASN A 95 7.56 -22.96 -14.45
CA ASN A 95 6.27 -22.42 -13.99
C ASN A 95 6.45 -21.39 -12.89
N VAL A 96 5.71 -20.28 -13.02
CA VAL A 96 5.53 -19.30 -11.95
C VAL A 96 4.12 -19.47 -11.39
N VAL A 97 4.01 -19.54 -10.07
CA VAL A 97 2.73 -19.69 -9.37
C VAL A 97 2.54 -18.53 -8.42
N TYR A 98 1.41 -17.87 -8.56
CA TYR A 98 0.94 -16.84 -7.61
C TYR A 98 -0.20 -17.39 -6.78
N ASN A 99 -0.11 -17.24 -5.47
CA ASN A 99 -1.17 -17.65 -4.55
C ASN A 99 -1.18 -16.77 -3.30
N LEU A 100 -2.36 -16.63 -2.71
CA LEU A 100 -2.52 -16.01 -1.40
C LEU A 100 -2.52 -17.10 -0.33
N ALA A 101 -1.58 -17.02 0.61
CA ALA A 101 -1.49 -17.96 1.73
C ALA A 101 -1.24 -17.20 3.03
N SER A 102 -2.07 -17.46 4.04
CA SER A 102 -1.95 -16.84 5.38
C SER A 102 -1.85 -15.30 5.35
N GLY A 103 -2.58 -14.64 4.45
CA GLY A 103 -2.54 -13.18 4.30
C GLY A 103 -1.34 -12.64 3.52
N SER A 104 -0.50 -13.51 2.99
CA SER A 104 0.64 -13.14 2.17
C SER A 104 0.42 -13.52 0.71
N LEU A 105 0.63 -12.58 -0.20
CA LEU A 105 0.68 -12.88 -1.63
C LEU A 105 2.08 -13.37 -1.98
N ASN A 106 2.16 -14.59 -2.43
CA ASN A 106 3.41 -15.27 -2.74
C ASN A 106 3.57 -15.51 -4.24
N ARG A 107 4.80 -15.42 -4.71
CA ARG A 107 5.25 -15.82 -6.04
C ARG A 107 6.24 -16.97 -5.89
N THR A 108 5.97 -18.10 -6.50
CA THR A 108 6.84 -19.27 -6.48
C THR A 108 7.37 -19.56 -7.87
N GLN A 109 8.69 -19.66 -8.04
CA GLN A 109 9.34 -20.02 -9.29
C GLN A 109 10.47 -21.01 -9.01
N ALA A 110 10.54 -22.09 -9.77
CA ALA A 110 11.60 -23.13 -9.63
C ALA A 110 11.76 -23.64 -8.17
N GLY A 111 10.67 -23.71 -7.40
CA GLY A 111 10.69 -24.16 -6.01
C GLY A 111 11.10 -23.09 -4.99
N VAL A 112 11.46 -21.88 -5.43
CA VAL A 112 11.73 -20.74 -4.55
C VAL A 112 10.47 -19.90 -4.42
N THR A 113 10.04 -19.66 -3.18
CA THR A 113 8.87 -18.81 -2.88
C THR A 113 9.33 -17.47 -2.35
N GLU A 114 8.88 -16.42 -3.00
CA GLU A 114 9.10 -15.02 -2.63
C GLU A 114 7.78 -14.42 -2.16
N THR A 115 7.77 -13.80 -0.99
CA THR A 115 6.61 -13.06 -0.50
C THR A 115 6.61 -11.67 -1.12
N MET A 116 5.55 -11.36 -1.87
CA MET A 116 5.37 -10.08 -2.54
C MET A 116 4.83 -9.02 -1.58
N THR A 117 3.91 -9.42 -0.70
CA THR A 117 3.38 -8.61 0.39
C THR A 117 2.79 -9.49 1.48
N GLU A 118 2.88 -9.05 2.72
CA GLU A 118 2.26 -9.70 3.90
C GLU A 118 0.88 -9.12 4.23
N GLN A 119 0.38 -8.21 3.42
CA GLN A 119 -0.86 -7.48 3.66
C GLN A 119 -1.99 -7.91 2.71
N GLY A 120 -1.87 -9.09 2.10
CA GLY A 120 -2.88 -9.62 1.19
C GLY A 120 -4.19 -9.97 1.91
N SER A 121 -5.32 -9.57 1.35
CA SER A 121 -6.65 -9.94 1.83
C SER A 121 -7.42 -10.79 0.82
N SER A 122 -7.20 -10.57 -0.45
CA SER A 122 -7.80 -11.36 -1.54
C SER A 122 -6.92 -11.32 -2.77
N PHE A 123 -6.94 -12.40 -3.53
CA PHE A 123 -6.31 -12.47 -4.84
C PHE A 123 -7.23 -13.22 -5.78
N THR A 124 -7.73 -12.55 -6.83
CA THR A 124 -8.57 -13.17 -7.84
C THR A 124 -8.03 -12.91 -9.23
N SER A 125 -8.13 -13.92 -10.08
CA SER A 125 -7.75 -13.85 -11.48
C SER A 125 -8.83 -14.46 -12.34
N GLN A 126 -9.17 -13.81 -13.45
CA GLN A 126 -10.19 -14.25 -14.38
C GLN A 126 -9.68 -14.12 -15.81
N CYS A 127 -9.77 -15.20 -16.55
CA CYS A 127 -9.47 -15.19 -17.98
C CYS A 127 -10.59 -14.48 -18.75
N ILE A 128 -10.22 -13.78 -19.81
CA ILE A 128 -11.14 -13.20 -20.78
C ILE A 128 -10.72 -13.68 -22.17
N ALA A 129 -11.58 -14.44 -22.83
CA ALA A 129 -11.38 -14.91 -24.19
C ALA A 129 -11.85 -13.87 -25.22
N LYS A 130 -11.61 -14.12 -26.52
CA LYS A 130 -11.98 -13.21 -27.62
C LYS A 130 -13.50 -12.94 -27.72
N ASP A 131 -14.30 -13.92 -27.34
CA ASP A 131 -15.75 -13.84 -27.28
C ASP A 131 -16.31 -13.24 -25.99
N LEU A 132 -15.42 -12.67 -25.17
CA LEU A 132 -15.71 -12.14 -23.83
C LEU A 132 -16.16 -13.20 -22.82
N SER A 133 -16.03 -14.47 -23.15
CA SER A 133 -16.22 -15.55 -22.17
C SER A 133 -15.08 -15.60 -21.15
N THR A 134 -15.33 -16.29 -20.05
CA THR A 134 -14.35 -16.47 -18.96
C THR A 134 -13.52 -17.75 -19.12
N SER A 135 -13.43 -18.30 -20.33
CA SER A 135 -12.62 -19.47 -20.62
C SER A 135 -11.13 -19.16 -20.58
N CYS A 136 -10.37 -20.05 -19.97
CA CYS A 136 -8.91 -20.00 -19.95
C CYS A 136 -8.26 -20.87 -21.05
N ASP A 137 -9.00 -21.41 -22.03
CA ASP A 137 -8.44 -22.23 -23.11
C ASP A 137 -7.58 -21.40 -24.07
N SER A 138 -8.06 -20.22 -24.43
CA SER A 138 -7.31 -19.27 -25.29
C SER A 138 -7.57 -17.84 -24.86
N PRO A 139 -7.16 -17.46 -23.64
CA PRO A 139 -7.47 -16.14 -23.11
C PRO A 139 -6.64 -15.07 -23.82
N ILE A 140 -7.27 -13.97 -24.21
CA ILE A 140 -6.57 -12.79 -24.76
C ILE A 140 -6.18 -11.80 -23.68
N MET A 141 -6.84 -11.85 -22.53
CA MET A 141 -6.65 -10.94 -21.40
C MET A 141 -6.85 -11.69 -20.09
N LEU A 142 -6.13 -11.27 -19.07
CA LEU A 142 -6.34 -11.69 -17.70
C LEU A 142 -6.77 -10.48 -16.87
N LYS A 143 -7.94 -10.57 -16.24
CA LYS A 143 -8.39 -9.62 -15.23
C LYS A 143 -7.85 -10.09 -13.88
N LEU A 144 -7.14 -9.21 -13.18
CA LEU A 144 -6.53 -9.46 -11.89
C LEU A 144 -7.13 -8.49 -10.87
N ALA A 145 -7.46 -8.99 -9.69
CA ALA A 145 -7.86 -8.15 -8.59
C ALA A 145 -7.11 -8.57 -7.31
N ILE A 146 -6.52 -7.59 -6.66
CA ILE A 146 -5.70 -7.77 -5.46
C ILE A 146 -6.28 -6.90 -4.36
N GLY A 147 -6.65 -7.50 -3.25
CA GLY A 147 -7.03 -6.80 -2.04
C GLY A 147 -5.84 -6.74 -1.10
N LEU A 148 -5.54 -5.55 -0.60
CA LEU A 148 -4.53 -5.34 0.43
C LEU A 148 -5.15 -4.74 1.69
N ASN A 149 -4.71 -5.22 2.84
CA ASN A 149 -5.13 -4.72 4.15
C ASN A 149 -4.23 -3.57 4.58
N SER A 150 -4.84 -2.50 5.05
CA SER A 150 -4.17 -1.45 5.83
C SER A 150 -4.79 -1.41 7.21
N SER A 151 -3.99 -1.60 8.26
CA SER A 151 -4.47 -1.56 9.65
C SER A 151 -3.77 -0.45 10.42
N ASP A 152 -4.53 0.36 11.15
CA ASP A 152 -4.01 1.36 12.08
C ASP A 152 -3.91 0.84 13.53
N GLY A 153 -4.13 -0.48 13.72
CA GLY A 153 -4.17 -1.13 15.02
C GLY A 153 -5.58 -1.15 15.65
N THR A 154 -6.51 -0.35 15.15
CA THR A 154 -7.91 -0.29 15.60
C THR A 154 -8.89 -0.65 14.49
N THR A 155 -8.60 -0.24 13.27
CA THR A 155 -9.42 -0.52 12.09
C THR A 155 -8.57 -1.10 10.96
N THR A 156 -9.14 -2.08 10.26
CA THR A 156 -8.55 -2.64 9.05
C THR A 156 -9.36 -2.16 7.85
N ARG A 157 -8.68 -1.56 6.88
CA ARG A 157 -9.27 -1.14 5.60
C ARG A 157 -8.72 -2.02 4.50
N VAL A 158 -9.59 -2.47 3.61
CA VAL A 158 -9.23 -3.23 2.42
C VAL A 158 -9.14 -2.29 1.23
N HIS A 159 -8.00 -2.27 0.55
CA HIS A 159 -7.79 -1.56 -0.70
C HIS A 159 -7.81 -2.58 -1.83
N LEU A 160 -8.83 -2.52 -2.67
CA LEU A 160 -8.96 -3.38 -3.84
C LEU A 160 -8.43 -2.66 -5.07
N VAL A 161 -7.52 -3.31 -5.77
CA VAL A 161 -6.99 -2.83 -7.05
C VAL A 161 -7.27 -3.87 -8.13
N GLU A 162 -7.89 -3.43 -9.21
CA GLU A 162 -8.18 -4.24 -10.38
C GLU A 162 -7.42 -3.71 -11.59
N PHE A 163 -6.81 -4.61 -12.35
CA PHE A 163 -6.16 -4.27 -13.60
C PHE A 163 -6.24 -5.43 -14.59
N ASN A 164 -6.08 -5.09 -15.87
CA ASN A 164 -6.16 -6.06 -16.95
C ASN A 164 -4.83 -6.18 -17.66
N VAL A 165 -4.39 -7.42 -17.90
CA VAL A 165 -3.14 -7.69 -18.60
C VAL A 165 -3.44 -8.50 -19.88
N ALA A 166 -3.01 -7.98 -21.02
CA ALA A 166 -3.13 -8.70 -22.29
C ALA A 166 -2.07 -9.82 -22.38
N ILE A 167 -2.48 -10.98 -22.83
CA ILE A 167 -1.61 -12.14 -23.05
C ILE A 167 -1.08 -12.06 -24.49
N ARG A 168 0.17 -11.61 -24.60
CA ARG A 168 0.77 -11.24 -25.89
C ARG A 168 0.76 -12.40 -26.91
N ASN A 169 1.09 -13.61 -26.50
CA ASN A 169 1.21 -14.76 -27.39
C ASN A 169 -0.13 -15.11 -28.03
N ASN A 170 -1.22 -15.06 -27.28
CA ASN A 170 -2.56 -15.37 -27.77
C ASN A 170 -3.16 -14.25 -28.62
N VAL A 171 -2.86 -12.97 -28.28
CA VAL A 171 -3.30 -11.81 -29.08
C VAL A 171 -2.65 -11.84 -30.46
N LEU A 172 -1.36 -12.20 -30.56
CA LEU A 172 -0.66 -12.30 -31.84
C LEU A 172 -1.17 -13.47 -32.67
N ALA A 173 -1.43 -14.64 -32.07
CA ALA A 173 -1.99 -15.81 -32.76
C ALA A 173 -3.36 -15.49 -33.44
N VAL A 174 -4.21 -14.75 -32.74
CA VAL A 174 -5.52 -14.32 -33.28
C VAL A 174 -5.37 -13.37 -34.48
N LYS A 175 -4.35 -12.51 -34.50
CA LYS A 175 -4.12 -11.53 -35.56
C LYS A 175 -3.63 -12.17 -36.88
N PHE A 176 -2.95 -13.31 -36.81
CA PHE A 176 -2.41 -14.01 -37.97
C PHE A 176 -3.27 -15.17 -38.46
N SER A 177 -4.35 -15.52 -37.76
CA SER A 177 -5.30 -16.60 -38.15
C SER A 177 -6.55 -16.09 -38.83
N SER A 178 -6.64 -14.79 -39.17
CA SER A 178 -7.78 -14.16 -39.86
C SER A 178 -7.42 -13.85 -41.35
#